data_4e262026f28c736a2bb808264cb8d2d7
#
_entry.id   4e262026f28c736a2bb808264cb8d2d7
#
_cell.length_a   1.000
_cell.length_b   1.000
_cell.length_c   1.000
_cell.angle_alpha   90.00
_cell.angle_beta   90.00
_cell.angle_gamma   90.00
#
_symmetry.space_group_name_H-M   'P 1'
#
loop_
_entity.id
_entity.type
_entity.pdbx_description
1 polymer ?
#
loop_
_entity_poly.entity_id
_entity_poly.type
_entity_poly.pdbx_seq_one_letter_code
_entity_poly.pdbx_strand_id
1 'polypeptide(L)'
;SRIPVTQVFRRYTDGKKGWKRSLLFVQFMGVSFVMGILLVSLMQYHHLINSDMGIRTPGLVEAETWMSPEEAENMVSDLRRQPMVENATRSMHGVLGEYWTRGLIDNSGKRIETLMYNPCDKNYAETMGITIIEGKDMQNEGDVLVNEEVVRLMKWTDGAVGKRLNDFDKAGTIVGVFRNVRNTSFLYKQFPVALVYSHNTSHTFDVRLRQPYDESLKKLNEYMEQVHSTKALEFIPIDTMLKEIYRNVYRFRNSVWITSTFILLIVVMGLIGYVNDETQRRSKEIAIRKVNGAEASTILRLLSRDILYVAVPSVLMGIVVSYFTGKAWLDQFAETIDMNALYFVGTALVIIALIVVCVVVRAWRIANENPVNSIKSE
;
A
#
# COMPACT_ATOMS: atom_id res chain seq x y z
N SER A 1 7.69 -65.14 -25.70
CA SER A 1 8.37 -64.25 -24.72
C SER A 1 7.51 -64.13 -23.46
N ARG A 2 7.90 -64.82 -22.40
CA ARG A 2 7.22 -64.79 -21.12
C ARG A 2 7.80 -63.61 -20.33
N ILE A 3 7.07 -62.53 -20.25
CA ILE A 3 7.37 -61.42 -19.32
C ILE A 3 6.94 -61.91 -17.93
N PRO A 4 7.82 -62.01 -16.93
CA PRO A 4 7.47 -62.46 -15.62
C PRO A 4 6.48 -61.45 -14.97
N VAL A 5 5.37 -62.00 -14.43
CA VAL A 5 4.25 -61.24 -13.83
C VAL A 5 4.76 -60.20 -12.78
N THR A 6 5.86 -60.47 -12.13
CA THR A 6 6.54 -59.57 -11.21
C THR A 6 7.08 -58.29 -11.83
N GLN A 7 7.39 -58.24 -13.13
CA GLN A 7 7.84 -57.03 -13.81
C GLN A 7 6.67 -56.12 -14.23
N VAL A 8 5.50 -56.69 -14.51
CA VAL A 8 4.29 -55.92 -14.84
C VAL A 8 3.83 -55.10 -13.61
N PHE A 9 3.87 -55.67 -12.43
CA PHE A 9 3.53 -54.97 -11.20
C PHE A 9 4.53 -53.90 -10.78
N ARG A 10 5.81 -54.07 -11.04
CA ARG A 10 6.85 -53.06 -10.73
C ARG A 10 6.77 -51.82 -11.64
N ARG A 11 6.45 -51.96 -12.92
CA ARG A 11 6.31 -50.83 -13.84
C ARG A 11 5.09 -49.95 -13.59
N TYR A 12 4.02 -50.49 -13.01
CA TYR A 12 2.81 -49.75 -12.78
C TYR A 12 2.88 -48.87 -11.54
N THR A 13 3.80 -49.12 -10.61
CA THR A 13 3.96 -48.34 -9.36
C THR A 13 4.94 -47.18 -9.44
N ASP A 14 5.94 -47.23 -10.32
CA ASP A 14 7.00 -46.21 -10.41
C ASP A 14 6.59 -44.96 -11.22
N GLY A 15 5.69 -45.07 -12.19
CA GLY A 15 5.28 -43.95 -13.04
C GLY A 15 4.41 -42.88 -12.31
N LYS A 16 3.76 -43.27 -11.19
CA LYS A 16 2.84 -42.35 -10.45
C LYS A 16 3.53 -41.48 -9.37
N LYS A 17 4.77 -41.75 -9.02
CA LYS A 17 5.52 -41.01 -8.00
C LYS A 17 5.93 -39.61 -8.44
N GLY A 18 6.42 -39.43 -9.68
CA GLY A 18 6.92 -38.16 -10.18
C GLY A 18 5.85 -37.09 -10.28
N TRP A 19 4.69 -37.40 -10.81
CA TRP A 19 3.59 -36.48 -11.04
C TRP A 19 3.02 -35.87 -9.75
N LYS A 20 2.83 -36.66 -8.69
CA LYS A 20 2.31 -36.16 -7.42
C LYS A 20 3.29 -35.21 -6.72
N ARG A 21 4.59 -35.53 -6.77
CA ARG A 21 5.65 -34.64 -6.24
C ARG A 21 5.76 -33.36 -7.04
N SER A 22 5.64 -33.44 -8.37
CA SER A 22 5.62 -32.25 -9.23
C SER A 22 4.41 -31.36 -8.95
N LEU A 23 3.24 -31.94 -8.70
CA LEU A 23 2.04 -31.19 -8.33
C LEU A 23 2.24 -30.44 -7.00
N LEU A 24 2.77 -31.12 -5.98
CA LEU A 24 3.09 -30.48 -4.70
C LEU A 24 4.14 -29.37 -4.84
N PHE A 25 5.14 -29.60 -5.68
CA PHE A 25 6.16 -28.58 -5.97
C PHE A 25 5.51 -27.32 -6.53
N VAL A 26 4.65 -27.44 -7.54
CA VAL A 26 3.92 -26.30 -8.14
C VAL A 26 3.00 -25.63 -7.11
N GLN A 27 2.30 -26.41 -6.27
CA GLN A 27 1.43 -25.88 -5.23
C GLN A 27 2.21 -25.07 -4.18
N PHE A 28 3.31 -25.60 -3.65
CA PHE A 28 4.13 -24.91 -2.65
C PHE A 28 4.84 -23.68 -3.25
N MET A 29 5.30 -23.76 -4.49
CA MET A 29 5.85 -22.63 -5.20
C MET A 29 4.79 -21.54 -5.40
N GLY A 30 3.58 -21.90 -5.83
CA GLY A 30 2.48 -20.97 -6.07
C GLY A 30 2.03 -20.26 -4.79
N VAL A 31 1.85 -20.97 -3.67
CA VAL A 31 1.47 -20.32 -2.40
C VAL A 31 2.56 -19.38 -1.91
N SER A 32 3.83 -19.77 -2.04
CA SER A 32 4.96 -18.94 -1.61
C SER A 32 5.08 -17.67 -2.46
N PHE A 33 4.87 -17.79 -3.76
CA PHE A 33 4.81 -16.66 -4.68
C PHE A 33 3.70 -15.68 -4.29
N VAL A 34 2.46 -16.16 -4.13
CA VAL A 34 1.32 -15.29 -3.83
C VAL A 34 1.43 -14.67 -2.44
N MET A 35 1.93 -15.41 -1.44
CA MET A 35 2.17 -14.87 -0.09
C MET A 35 3.27 -13.81 -0.10
N GLY A 36 4.31 -13.97 -0.94
CA GLY A 36 5.34 -12.95 -1.13
C GLY A 36 4.79 -11.67 -1.77
N ILE A 37 3.96 -11.78 -2.80
CA ILE A 37 3.28 -10.61 -3.42
C ILE A 37 2.31 -9.95 -2.43
N LEU A 38 1.58 -10.73 -1.62
CA LEU A 38 0.72 -10.21 -0.56
C LEU A 38 1.52 -9.38 0.44
N LEU A 39 2.68 -9.89 0.89
CA LEU A 39 3.56 -9.17 1.79
C LEU A 39 3.97 -7.81 1.20
N VAL A 40 4.50 -7.80 -0.04
CA VAL A 40 4.92 -6.57 -0.73
C VAL A 40 3.75 -5.59 -0.84
N SER A 41 2.57 -6.06 -1.27
CA SER A 41 1.39 -5.19 -1.43
C SER A 41 0.89 -4.61 -0.10
N LEU A 42 0.94 -5.38 1.00
CA LEU A 42 0.57 -4.90 2.33
C LEU A 42 1.55 -3.85 2.84
N MET A 43 2.85 -4.09 2.68
CA MET A 43 3.88 -3.15 3.11
C MET A 43 3.81 -1.85 2.31
N GLN A 44 3.69 -1.92 0.98
CA GLN A 44 3.55 -0.74 0.13
C GLN A 44 2.28 0.05 0.47
N TYR A 45 1.16 -0.63 0.68
CA TYR A 45 -0.08 0.00 1.09
C TYR A 45 0.08 0.73 2.44
N HIS A 46 0.68 0.07 3.43
CA HIS A 46 0.93 0.68 4.74
C HIS A 46 1.85 1.89 4.63
N HIS A 47 2.87 1.81 3.78
CA HIS A 47 3.77 2.93 3.50
C HIS A 47 2.98 4.12 2.91
N LEU A 48 2.19 3.90 1.85
CA LEU A 48 1.43 4.96 1.19
C LEU A 48 0.43 5.68 2.10
N ILE A 49 -0.24 4.95 3.01
CA ILE A 49 -1.25 5.56 3.90
C ILE A 49 -0.62 6.33 5.06
N ASN A 50 0.50 5.84 5.57
CA ASN A 50 1.15 6.41 6.75
C ASN A 50 2.28 7.38 6.40
N SER A 51 2.56 7.62 5.12
CA SER A 51 3.54 8.61 4.70
C SER A 51 3.06 10.02 5.02
N ASP A 52 3.95 10.85 5.54
CA ASP A 52 3.66 12.24 5.84
C ASP A 52 3.42 13.02 4.54
N MET A 53 2.25 13.60 4.41
CA MET A 53 1.90 14.46 3.28
C MET A 53 2.49 15.87 3.39
N GLY A 54 3.10 16.21 4.51
CA GLY A 54 3.58 17.56 4.80
C GLY A 54 2.46 18.55 5.14
N ILE A 55 1.22 18.08 5.29
CA ILE A 55 0.05 18.83 5.76
C ILE A 55 -0.60 18.13 6.94
N ARG A 56 -1.29 18.88 7.77
CA ARG A 56 -2.04 18.32 8.89
C ARG A 56 -3.44 17.88 8.42
N THR A 57 -3.63 16.60 8.08
CA THR A 57 -4.91 16.09 7.55
C THR A 57 -6.04 15.95 8.59
N PRO A 58 -5.80 15.62 9.88
CA PRO A 58 -6.89 15.48 10.85
C PRO A 58 -7.72 16.76 10.99
N GLY A 59 -9.03 16.62 10.79
CA GLY A 59 -9.98 17.73 10.88
C GLY A 59 -9.92 18.73 9.71
N LEU A 60 -9.17 18.45 8.65
CA LEU A 60 -9.17 19.24 7.44
C LEU A 60 -10.26 18.73 6.50
N VAL A 61 -11.13 19.63 6.05
CA VAL A 61 -12.23 19.36 5.13
C VAL A 61 -12.22 20.34 3.97
N GLU A 62 -12.65 19.92 2.82
CA GLU A 62 -12.61 20.70 1.57
C GLU A 62 -13.98 20.69 0.89
N ALA A 63 -14.34 21.82 0.29
CA ALA A 63 -15.49 21.94 -0.61
C ALA A 63 -15.13 22.79 -1.82
N GLU A 64 -15.69 22.46 -2.97
CA GLU A 64 -15.43 23.17 -4.22
C GLU A 64 -16.72 23.80 -4.77
N THR A 65 -16.63 25.07 -5.13
CA THR A 65 -17.67 25.79 -5.88
C THR A 65 -17.11 27.07 -6.48
N TRP A 66 -17.66 27.49 -7.60
CA TRP A 66 -17.29 28.76 -8.22
C TRP A 66 -18.11 29.91 -7.63
N MET A 67 -17.41 30.92 -7.14
CA MET A 67 -17.97 32.18 -6.60
C MET A 67 -17.23 33.38 -7.17
N SER A 68 -17.77 34.56 -6.99
CA SER A 68 -16.96 35.77 -7.19
C SER A 68 -15.91 35.89 -6.08
N PRO A 69 -14.78 36.56 -6.30
CA PRO A 69 -13.75 36.74 -5.27
C PRO A 69 -14.28 37.42 -3.99
N GLU A 70 -15.24 38.33 -4.11
CA GLU A 70 -15.87 39.03 -2.98
C GLU A 70 -16.78 38.09 -2.17
N GLU A 71 -17.61 37.27 -2.85
CA GLU A 71 -18.44 36.25 -2.19
C GLU A 71 -17.56 35.23 -1.46
N ALA A 72 -16.45 34.81 -2.07
CA ALA A 72 -15.51 33.85 -1.50
C ALA A 72 -14.81 34.41 -0.25
N GLU A 73 -14.41 35.69 -0.24
CA GLU A 73 -13.85 36.36 0.94
C GLU A 73 -14.84 36.43 2.07
N ASN A 74 -16.08 36.82 1.77
CA ASN A 74 -17.17 36.90 2.75
C ASN A 74 -17.45 35.52 3.36
N MET A 75 -17.52 34.49 2.52
CA MET A 75 -17.75 33.12 2.97
C MET A 75 -16.63 32.61 3.88
N VAL A 76 -15.35 32.82 3.54
CA VAL A 76 -14.23 32.44 4.40
C VAL A 76 -14.28 33.18 5.73
N SER A 77 -14.62 34.48 5.69
CA SER A 77 -14.78 35.30 6.89
C SER A 77 -15.91 34.79 7.80
N ASP A 78 -17.02 34.36 7.24
CA ASP A 78 -18.15 33.79 7.98
C ASP A 78 -17.82 32.40 8.54
N LEU A 79 -17.13 31.54 7.76
CA LEU A 79 -16.65 30.25 8.22
C LEU A 79 -15.72 30.37 9.44
N ARG A 80 -14.80 31.34 9.45
CA ARG A 80 -13.90 31.59 10.59
C ARG A 80 -14.61 32.01 11.86
N ARG A 81 -15.83 32.55 11.77
CA ARG A 81 -16.66 32.94 12.93
C ARG A 81 -17.43 31.76 13.53
N GLN A 82 -17.51 30.64 12.84
CA GLN A 82 -18.27 29.49 13.32
C GLN A 82 -17.55 28.78 14.46
N PRO A 83 -18.26 28.38 15.54
CA PRO A 83 -17.63 27.78 16.72
C PRO A 83 -16.96 26.45 16.45
N MET A 84 -17.41 25.67 15.42
CA MET A 84 -16.82 24.40 15.01
C MET A 84 -15.58 24.56 14.14
N VAL A 85 -15.24 25.78 13.69
CA VAL A 85 -14.11 26.07 12.81
C VAL A 85 -12.93 26.58 13.61
N GLU A 86 -11.75 26.01 13.37
CA GLU A 86 -10.47 26.49 13.89
C GLU A 86 -9.88 27.57 12.97
N ASN A 87 -9.86 27.29 11.68
CA ASN A 87 -9.44 28.21 10.61
C ASN A 87 -10.10 27.84 9.29
N ALA A 88 -10.14 28.77 8.34
CA ALA A 88 -10.64 28.55 6.98
C ALA A 88 -9.80 29.33 5.98
N THR A 89 -9.66 28.82 4.78
CA THR A 89 -8.91 29.42 3.70
C THR A 89 -9.58 29.14 2.35
N ARG A 90 -9.10 29.79 1.30
CA ARG A 90 -9.53 29.56 -0.06
C ARG A 90 -8.35 29.46 -1.00
N SER A 91 -8.54 28.70 -2.07
CA SER A 91 -7.53 28.51 -3.11
C SER A 91 -8.20 28.31 -4.47
N MET A 92 -7.39 28.27 -5.53
CA MET A 92 -7.88 27.95 -6.86
C MET A 92 -8.06 26.43 -7.03
N HIS A 93 -7.23 25.63 -6.38
CA HIS A 93 -7.25 24.17 -6.46
C HIS A 93 -7.19 23.56 -5.07
N GLY A 94 -7.94 22.49 -4.87
CA GLY A 94 -7.91 21.71 -3.64
C GLY A 94 -6.52 21.12 -3.38
N VAL A 95 -6.26 20.77 -2.13
CA VAL A 95 -4.95 20.27 -1.71
C VAL A 95 -4.53 18.99 -2.44
N LEU A 96 -5.49 18.17 -2.86
CA LEU A 96 -5.28 16.96 -3.66
C LEU A 96 -5.66 17.15 -5.14
N GLY A 97 -5.94 18.38 -5.54
CA GLY A 97 -6.34 18.73 -6.91
C GLY A 97 -5.17 18.88 -7.87
N GLU A 98 -5.51 18.99 -9.14
CA GLU A 98 -4.54 19.29 -10.20
C GLU A 98 -4.20 20.77 -10.20
N TYR A 99 -3.05 21.15 -9.65
CA TYR A 99 -2.55 22.52 -9.68
C TYR A 99 -2.25 22.98 -11.10
N TRP A 100 -2.33 24.27 -11.36
CA TRP A 100 -1.86 24.82 -12.60
C TRP A 100 -0.38 24.56 -12.80
N THR A 101 0.05 24.45 -14.03
CA THR A 101 1.44 24.13 -14.37
C THR A 101 2.08 25.21 -15.21
N ARG A 102 3.36 25.47 -14.93
CA ARG A 102 4.25 26.32 -15.71
C ARG A 102 5.61 25.69 -15.88
N GLY A 103 6.43 26.22 -16.76
CA GLY A 103 7.84 25.82 -16.86
C GLY A 103 8.65 26.40 -15.71
N LEU A 104 9.36 25.55 -14.96
CA LEU A 104 10.42 26.03 -14.07
C LEU A 104 11.66 26.35 -14.94
N ILE A 105 12.05 27.64 -15.00
CA ILE A 105 13.11 28.14 -15.86
C ILE A 105 14.29 28.51 -14.99
N ASP A 106 15.49 28.02 -15.34
CA ASP A 106 16.71 28.33 -14.64
C ASP A 106 17.26 29.75 -15.01
N ASN A 107 18.34 30.12 -14.35
CA ASN A 107 18.98 31.43 -14.59
C ASN A 107 19.54 31.60 -16.02
N SER A 108 19.67 30.51 -16.79
CA SER A 108 20.11 30.54 -18.20
C SER A 108 18.95 30.68 -19.20
N GLY A 109 17.71 30.72 -18.72
CA GLY A 109 16.49 30.72 -19.54
C GLY A 109 16.07 29.33 -20.03
N LYS A 110 16.67 28.24 -19.53
CA LYS A 110 16.32 26.88 -19.90
C LYS A 110 15.23 26.34 -18.98
N ARG A 111 14.19 25.76 -19.56
CA ARG A 111 13.18 24.98 -18.79
C ARG A 111 13.82 23.71 -18.24
N ILE A 112 13.79 23.54 -16.93
CA ILE A 112 14.37 22.38 -16.21
C ILE A 112 13.33 21.39 -15.74
N GLU A 113 12.10 21.85 -15.39
CA GLU A 113 11.02 21.00 -14.90
C GLU A 113 9.67 21.69 -15.07
N THR A 114 8.60 20.99 -14.75
CA THR A 114 7.24 21.54 -14.65
C THR A 114 7.00 21.99 -13.21
N LEU A 115 6.78 23.28 -13.01
CA LEU A 115 6.37 23.86 -11.73
C LEU A 115 4.86 23.76 -11.60
N MET A 116 4.39 23.20 -10.53
CA MET A 116 2.99 23.28 -10.11
C MET A 116 2.76 24.52 -9.26
N TYR A 117 1.67 25.24 -9.48
CA TYR A 117 1.38 26.40 -8.65
C TYR A 117 -0.12 26.51 -8.33
N ASN A 118 -0.39 26.98 -7.11
CA ASN A 118 -1.75 27.19 -6.61
C ASN A 118 -1.90 28.63 -6.10
N PRO A 119 -2.71 29.47 -6.75
CA PRO A 119 -3.15 30.71 -6.15
C PRO A 119 -4.01 30.42 -4.92
N CYS A 120 -3.70 31.08 -3.81
CA CYS A 120 -4.37 30.86 -2.54
C CYS A 120 -4.41 32.14 -1.69
N ASP A 121 -5.15 32.14 -0.61
CA ASP A 121 -5.17 33.25 0.34
C ASP A 121 -3.95 33.18 1.28
N LYS A 122 -3.70 34.29 2.02
CA LYS A 122 -2.55 34.38 2.93
C LYS A 122 -2.58 33.41 4.10
N ASN A 123 -3.73 32.85 4.45
CA ASN A 123 -3.87 31.92 5.57
C ASN A 123 -3.78 30.45 5.13
N TYR A 124 -3.48 30.21 3.87
CA TYR A 124 -3.46 28.85 3.31
C TYR A 124 -2.44 27.97 4.01
N ALA A 125 -1.20 28.42 4.15
CA ALA A 125 -0.15 27.62 4.77
C ALA A 125 -0.47 27.28 6.24
N GLU A 126 -0.98 28.23 7.01
CA GLU A 126 -1.41 28.02 8.39
C GLU A 126 -2.58 27.02 8.47
N THR A 127 -3.62 27.21 7.64
CA THR A 127 -4.81 26.33 7.63
C THR A 127 -4.44 24.91 7.26
N MET A 128 -3.54 24.71 6.29
CA MET A 128 -3.05 23.40 5.89
C MET A 128 -2.07 22.78 6.89
N GLY A 129 -1.50 23.59 7.80
CA GLY A 129 -0.44 23.16 8.72
C GLY A 129 0.88 22.93 8.01
N ILE A 130 1.14 23.67 6.92
CA ILE A 130 2.39 23.63 6.16
C ILE A 130 3.52 24.24 6.99
N THR A 131 4.65 23.51 7.07
CA THR A 131 5.83 23.99 7.83
C THR A 131 6.71 24.88 6.95
N ILE A 132 6.84 26.16 7.29
CA ILE A 132 7.79 27.06 6.66
C ILE A 132 9.16 26.85 7.30
N ILE A 133 10.19 26.59 6.49
CA ILE A 133 11.56 26.26 6.93
C ILE A 133 12.55 27.38 6.69
N GLU A 134 12.23 28.34 5.80
CA GLU A 134 13.05 29.52 5.52
C GLU A 134 12.12 30.71 5.24
N GLY A 135 12.46 31.89 5.75
CA GLY A 135 11.71 33.12 5.50
C GLY A 135 10.44 33.23 6.34
N LYS A 136 9.36 33.71 5.75
CA LYS A 136 8.07 34.01 6.41
C LYS A 136 6.89 33.64 5.53
N ASP A 137 5.69 33.60 6.11
CA ASP A 137 4.43 33.37 5.38
C ASP A 137 4.04 34.59 4.53
N MET A 138 3.16 34.35 3.54
CA MET A 138 2.64 35.35 2.61
C MET A 138 1.84 36.43 3.33
N GLN A 139 2.08 37.69 3.01
CA GLN A 139 1.35 38.83 3.59
C GLN A 139 0.77 39.75 2.53
N ASN A 140 1.45 39.90 1.40
CA ASN A 140 1.07 40.83 0.35
C ASN A 140 0.68 40.12 -0.92
N GLU A 141 -0.24 40.70 -1.69
CA GLU A 141 -0.65 40.18 -3.00
C GLU A 141 0.59 39.95 -3.88
N GLY A 142 0.71 38.75 -4.43
CA GLY A 142 1.86 38.33 -5.24
C GLY A 142 3.04 37.76 -4.46
N ASP A 143 3.01 37.71 -3.12
CA ASP A 143 4.00 36.96 -2.34
C ASP A 143 3.97 35.45 -2.75
N VAL A 144 5.14 34.83 -2.81
CA VAL A 144 5.29 33.44 -3.24
C VAL A 144 5.99 32.62 -2.15
N LEU A 145 5.40 31.48 -1.82
CA LEU A 145 6.09 30.40 -1.11
C LEU A 145 6.47 29.30 -2.11
N VAL A 146 7.67 28.75 -1.97
CA VAL A 146 8.13 27.60 -2.78
C VAL A 146 8.51 26.44 -1.88
N ASN A 147 8.38 25.21 -2.40
CA ASN A 147 8.81 24.04 -1.65
C ASN A 147 10.32 23.79 -1.80
N GLU A 148 10.87 22.91 -0.94
CA GLU A 148 12.29 22.49 -0.98
C GLU A 148 12.71 21.96 -2.35
N GLU A 149 11.80 21.36 -3.11
CA GLU A 149 12.08 20.81 -4.43
C GLU A 149 12.42 21.91 -5.45
N VAL A 150 11.76 23.06 -5.40
CA VAL A 150 12.13 24.23 -6.22
C VAL A 150 13.56 24.65 -5.90
N VAL A 151 13.91 24.79 -4.63
CA VAL A 151 15.24 25.18 -4.17
C VAL A 151 16.31 24.21 -4.67
N ARG A 152 16.03 22.92 -4.55
CA ARG A 152 16.90 21.83 -5.00
C ARG A 152 17.14 21.87 -6.52
N LEU A 153 16.08 22.00 -7.31
CA LEU A 153 16.15 22.02 -8.77
C LEU A 153 16.84 23.27 -9.30
N MET A 154 16.58 24.43 -8.69
CA MET A 154 17.22 25.69 -9.02
C MET A 154 18.67 25.79 -8.52
N LYS A 155 19.11 24.80 -7.71
CA LYS A 155 20.47 24.77 -7.11
C LYS A 155 20.80 26.02 -6.30
N TRP A 156 19.82 26.59 -5.61
CA TRP A 156 20.03 27.75 -4.75
C TRP A 156 20.67 27.35 -3.42
N THR A 157 21.97 27.57 -3.33
CA THR A 157 22.76 27.27 -2.11
C THR A 157 22.80 28.44 -1.12
N ASP A 158 22.44 29.61 -1.56
CA ASP A 158 22.47 30.91 -0.85
C ASP A 158 21.08 31.34 -0.35
N GLY A 159 20.11 30.41 -0.33
CA GLY A 159 18.72 30.67 0.04
C GLY A 159 17.82 31.04 -1.15
N ALA A 160 16.52 30.97 -0.94
CA ALA A 160 15.54 31.29 -1.98
C ALA A 160 14.80 32.61 -1.73
N VAL A 161 14.77 33.07 -0.48
CA VAL A 161 14.06 34.30 -0.08
C VAL A 161 14.63 35.52 -0.81
N GLY A 162 13.75 36.36 -1.37
CA GLY A 162 14.11 37.52 -2.16
C GLY A 162 14.32 37.28 -3.65
N LYS A 163 14.41 36.01 -4.09
CA LYS A 163 14.50 35.65 -5.50
C LYS A 163 13.13 35.66 -6.18
N ARG A 164 13.13 35.65 -7.52
CA ARG A 164 11.92 35.61 -8.33
C ARG A 164 11.89 34.34 -9.21
N LEU A 165 10.71 33.82 -9.42
CA LEU A 165 10.48 32.81 -10.45
C LEU A 165 10.24 33.52 -11.79
N ASN A 166 11.02 33.15 -12.82
CA ASN A 166 11.10 33.86 -14.10
C ASN A 166 9.86 33.69 -14.93
N ASP A 167 8.79 33.27 -14.72
CA ASP A 167 7.62 33.10 -15.59
C ASP A 167 6.30 33.60 -14.98
N PHE A 168 6.39 34.37 -13.90
CA PHE A 168 5.23 34.94 -13.25
C PHE A 168 5.18 36.46 -13.47
N ASP A 169 4.41 36.91 -14.47
CA ASP A 169 4.35 38.33 -14.88
C ASP A 169 3.95 39.32 -13.76
N LYS A 170 3.30 38.81 -12.71
CA LYS A 170 2.91 39.57 -11.51
C LYS A 170 3.30 38.90 -10.23
N ALA A 171 3.80 37.67 -10.26
CA ALA A 171 4.21 36.99 -9.07
C ALA A 171 5.44 37.66 -8.51
N GLY A 172 5.28 37.96 -7.28
CA GLY A 172 6.26 38.72 -6.57
C GLY A 172 7.46 37.89 -6.21
N THR A 173 8.06 38.36 -5.19
CA THR A 173 9.26 37.81 -4.60
C THR A 173 8.93 36.56 -3.78
N ILE A 174 9.82 35.59 -3.80
CA ILE A 174 9.77 34.45 -2.88
C ILE A 174 10.00 34.98 -1.48
N VAL A 175 9.00 34.80 -0.60
CA VAL A 175 9.05 35.29 0.79
C VAL A 175 9.40 34.18 1.78
N GLY A 176 9.24 32.92 1.37
CA GLY A 176 9.61 31.79 2.20
C GLY A 176 9.69 30.48 1.43
N VAL A 177 10.29 29.50 2.10
CA VAL A 177 10.39 28.11 1.64
C VAL A 177 9.65 27.22 2.62
N PHE A 178 8.82 26.31 2.10
CA PHE A 178 8.12 25.32 2.90
C PHE A 178 8.64 23.90 2.64
N ARG A 179 8.48 23.04 3.63
CA ARG A 179 8.80 21.62 3.53
C ARG A 179 7.94 20.99 2.43
N ASN A 180 8.51 20.03 1.69
CA ASN A 180 7.79 19.35 0.63
C ASN A 180 6.42 18.84 1.11
N VAL A 181 5.39 19.25 0.38
CA VAL A 181 3.99 18.84 0.58
C VAL A 181 3.58 18.01 -0.62
N ARG A 182 2.88 16.93 -0.36
CA ARG A 182 2.29 16.10 -1.40
C ARG A 182 0.89 16.62 -1.75
N ASN A 183 0.79 17.29 -2.86
CA ASN A 183 -0.48 17.70 -3.47
C ASN A 183 -1.04 16.67 -4.45
N THR A 184 -0.29 15.60 -4.71
CA THR A 184 -0.69 14.48 -5.57
C THR A 184 -0.49 13.17 -4.85
N SER A 185 -1.06 12.09 -5.40
CA SER A 185 -0.83 10.73 -4.92
C SER A 185 0.67 10.39 -4.87
N PHE A 186 1.09 9.60 -3.88
CA PHE A 186 2.43 9.02 -3.79
C PHE A 186 2.82 8.09 -4.99
N LEU A 187 1.93 7.96 -5.95
CA LEU A 187 2.22 7.32 -7.24
C LEU A 187 3.12 8.17 -8.13
N TYR A 188 3.17 9.49 -7.90
CA TYR A 188 3.94 10.44 -8.69
C TYR A 188 5.15 10.96 -7.90
N LYS A 189 6.18 11.38 -8.64
CA LYS A 189 7.35 12.05 -8.04
C LYS A 189 6.93 13.35 -7.35
N GLN A 190 7.73 13.78 -6.36
CA GLN A 190 7.57 15.09 -5.77
C GLN A 190 7.76 16.17 -6.85
N PHE A 191 6.75 17.02 -7.01
CA PHE A 191 6.84 18.15 -7.95
C PHE A 191 7.37 19.40 -7.26
N PRO A 192 8.07 20.29 -8.00
CA PRO A 192 8.29 21.65 -7.55
C PRO A 192 6.94 22.37 -7.47
N VAL A 193 6.65 22.97 -6.31
CA VAL A 193 5.38 23.62 -6.01
C VAL A 193 5.61 25.06 -5.56
N ALA A 194 4.78 25.97 -6.08
CA ALA A 194 4.68 27.35 -5.62
C ALA A 194 3.25 27.65 -5.14
N LEU A 195 3.12 28.27 -3.97
CA LEU A 195 1.89 28.87 -3.49
C LEU A 195 1.99 30.37 -3.74
N VAL A 196 0.99 30.98 -4.35
CA VAL A 196 1.00 32.38 -4.74
C VAL A 196 -0.18 33.07 -4.07
N TYR A 197 0.09 34.07 -3.25
CA TYR A 197 -1.01 34.83 -2.63
C TYR A 197 -1.75 35.65 -3.70
N SER A 198 -3.05 35.38 -3.81
CA SER A 198 -3.94 36.12 -4.70
C SER A 198 -5.32 36.33 -4.10
N HIS A 199 -5.82 37.55 -4.19
CA HIS A 199 -7.20 37.88 -3.82
C HIS A 199 -8.25 37.29 -4.78
N ASN A 200 -7.85 36.89 -5.98
CA ASN A 200 -8.75 36.38 -7.02
C ASN A 200 -9.03 34.86 -6.90
N THR A 201 -8.78 34.25 -5.75
CA THR A 201 -9.07 32.84 -5.50
C THR A 201 -10.50 32.65 -5.04
N SER A 202 -11.24 31.75 -5.69
CA SER A 202 -12.68 31.63 -5.46
C SER A 202 -13.30 30.28 -5.81
N HIS A 203 -12.50 29.23 -5.83
CA HIS A 203 -12.98 27.91 -6.27
C HIS A 203 -13.01 26.87 -5.15
N THR A 204 -11.93 26.73 -4.40
CA THR A 204 -11.79 25.72 -3.35
C THR A 204 -11.77 26.39 -1.97
N PHE A 205 -12.47 25.81 -1.03
CA PHE A 205 -12.59 26.25 0.36
C PHE A 205 -12.11 25.15 1.28
N ASP A 206 -11.06 25.41 2.02
CA ASP A 206 -10.49 24.48 2.98
C ASP A 206 -10.76 24.97 4.39
N VAL A 207 -11.31 24.09 5.22
CA VAL A 207 -11.69 24.40 6.59
C VAL A 207 -11.04 23.42 7.55
N ARG A 208 -10.42 23.97 8.58
CA ARG A 208 -9.92 23.19 9.70
C ARG A 208 -10.94 23.19 10.81
N LEU A 209 -11.40 22.00 11.19
CA LEU A 209 -12.41 21.80 12.21
C LEU A 209 -11.79 21.68 13.60
N ARG A 210 -12.56 22.08 14.62
CA ARG A 210 -12.27 21.79 16.02
C ARG A 210 -12.77 20.39 16.40
N GLN A 211 -12.13 19.76 17.35
CA GLN A 211 -12.59 18.48 17.89
C GLN A 211 -13.92 18.64 18.67
N PRO A 212 -14.81 17.64 18.65
CA PRO A 212 -14.73 16.38 17.88
C PRO A 212 -15.08 16.59 16.39
N TYR A 213 -14.24 16.06 15.49
CA TYR A 213 -14.29 16.38 14.06
C TYR A 213 -15.59 15.96 13.37
N ASP A 214 -16.12 14.77 13.68
CA ASP A 214 -17.34 14.25 13.03
C ASP A 214 -18.56 15.12 13.38
N GLU A 215 -18.68 15.56 14.64
CA GLU A 215 -19.76 16.45 15.06
C GLU A 215 -19.61 17.84 14.45
N SER A 216 -18.38 18.35 14.40
CA SER A 216 -18.06 19.64 13.80
C SER A 216 -18.35 19.67 12.32
N LEU A 217 -18.01 18.58 11.58
CA LEU A 217 -18.33 18.44 10.16
C LEU A 217 -19.83 18.44 9.90
N LYS A 218 -20.58 17.67 10.70
CA LYS A 218 -22.04 17.64 10.59
C LYS A 218 -22.66 19.03 10.80
N LYS A 219 -22.25 19.75 11.83
CA LYS A 219 -22.71 21.12 12.09
C LYS A 219 -22.32 22.10 11.00
N LEU A 220 -21.12 21.94 10.43
CA LEU A 220 -20.67 22.76 9.31
C LEU A 220 -21.54 22.55 8.07
N ASN A 221 -21.80 21.31 7.68
CA ASN A 221 -22.62 21.01 6.51
C ASN A 221 -24.09 21.44 6.73
N GLU A 222 -24.65 21.24 7.92
CA GLU A 222 -25.99 21.76 8.26
C GLU A 222 -26.06 23.31 8.19
N TYR A 223 -25.02 24.01 8.64
CA TYR A 223 -24.90 25.45 8.51
C TYR A 223 -24.84 25.90 7.05
N MET A 224 -24.02 25.22 6.24
CA MET A 224 -23.87 25.53 4.81
C MET A 224 -25.17 25.31 4.03
N GLU A 225 -25.91 24.26 4.33
CA GLU A 225 -27.22 24.00 3.73
C GLU A 225 -28.23 25.11 4.04
N GLN A 226 -28.20 25.65 5.25
CA GLN A 226 -29.10 26.76 5.66
C GLN A 226 -28.74 28.09 5.01
N VAL A 227 -27.46 28.42 4.92
CA VAL A 227 -26.99 29.74 4.44
C VAL A 227 -26.85 29.79 2.92
N HIS A 228 -26.46 28.66 2.28
CA HIS A 228 -26.18 28.56 0.85
C HIS A 228 -27.08 27.52 0.14
N SER A 229 -28.36 27.51 0.47
CA SER A 229 -29.35 26.55 -0.04
C SER A 229 -29.43 26.46 -1.59
N THR A 230 -28.98 27.47 -2.32
CA THR A 230 -28.93 27.49 -3.79
C THR A 230 -27.67 26.83 -4.39
N LYS A 231 -26.63 26.64 -3.58
CA LYS A 231 -25.38 25.95 -3.98
C LYS A 231 -25.15 24.86 -2.95
N ALA A 232 -25.47 23.61 -3.29
CA ALA A 232 -25.19 22.46 -2.44
C ALA A 232 -23.65 22.35 -2.22
N LEU A 233 -23.17 22.97 -1.14
CA LEU A 233 -21.77 22.98 -0.76
C LEU A 233 -21.60 22.00 0.40
N GLU A 234 -21.06 20.84 0.08
CA GLU A 234 -20.77 19.80 1.08
C GLU A 234 -19.26 19.74 1.31
N PHE A 235 -18.88 19.92 2.56
CA PHE A 235 -17.48 19.74 2.97
C PHE A 235 -17.16 18.25 3.18
N ILE A 236 -16.11 17.78 2.53
CA ILE A 236 -15.65 16.40 2.55
C ILE A 236 -14.28 16.34 3.28
N PRO A 237 -14.07 15.39 4.22
CA PRO A 237 -12.77 15.21 4.86
C PRO A 237 -11.69 14.82 3.84
N ILE A 238 -10.52 15.43 3.95
CA ILE A 238 -9.34 15.10 3.12
C ILE A 238 -8.97 13.62 3.25
N ASP A 239 -9.11 13.02 4.43
CA ASP A 239 -8.88 11.58 4.64
C ASP A 239 -9.83 10.70 3.80
N THR A 240 -11.06 11.17 3.53
CA THR A 240 -12.01 10.46 2.65
C THR A 240 -11.59 10.58 1.19
N MET A 241 -11.14 11.76 0.76
CA MET A 241 -10.62 11.98 -0.59
C MET A 241 -9.36 11.15 -0.84
N LEU A 242 -8.45 11.07 0.12
CA LEU A 242 -7.27 10.19 0.06
C LEU A 242 -7.63 8.72 -0.11
N LYS A 243 -8.62 8.23 0.65
CA LYS A 243 -9.11 6.84 0.48
C LYS A 243 -9.62 6.58 -0.93
N GLU A 244 -10.25 7.55 -1.55
CA GLU A 244 -10.74 7.43 -2.93
C GLU A 244 -9.59 7.40 -3.94
N ILE A 245 -8.59 8.26 -3.79
CA ILE A 245 -7.37 8.25 -4.62
C ILE A 245 -6.66 6.90 -4.56
N TYR A 246 -6.56 6.32 -3.35
CA TYR A 246 -5.91 5.02 -3.16
C TYR A 246 -6.84 3.82 -3.33
N ARG A 247 -8.09 4.01 -3.78
CA ARG A 247 -9.09 2.94 -3.96
C ARG A 247 -8.59 1.77 -4.81
N ASN A 248 -7.84 2.04 -5.86
CA ASN A 248 -7.29 1.00 -6.73
C ASN A 248 -6.20 0.17 -6.02
N VAL A 249 -5.37 0.79 -5.19
CA VAL A 249 -4.37 0.10 -4.35
C VAL A 249 -5.08 -0.78 -3.31
N TYR A 250 -6.16 -0.27 -2.72
CA TYR A 250 -7.03 -1.01 -1.81
C TYR A 250 -7.66 -2.24 -2.47
N ARG A 251 -8.23 -2.07 -3.66
CA ARG A 251 -8.84 -3.16 -4.43
C ARG A 251 -7.82 -4.22 -4.79
N PHE A 252 -6.64 -3.83 -5.25
CA PHE A 252 -5.54 -4.75 -5.55
C PHE A 252 -5.16 -5.56 -4.31
N ARG A 253 -4.88 -4.90 -3.18
CA ARG A 253 -4.58 -5.56 -1.90
C ARG A 253 -5.65 -6.57 -1.50
N ASN A 254 -6.92 -6.18 -1.53
CA ASN A 254 -8.03 -7.06 -1.15
C ASN A 254 -8.15 -8.26 -2.09
N SER A 255 -7.95 -8.07 -3.40
CA SER A 255 -7.94 -9.16 -4.38
C SER A 255 -6.82 -10.15 -4.10
N VAL A 256 -5.60 -9.66 -3.80
CA VAL A 256 -4.47 -10.52 -3.43
C VAL A 256 -4.74 -11.26 -2.12
N TRP A 257 -5.38 -10.63 -1.11
CA TRP A 257 -5.79 -11.28 0.13
C TRP A 257 -6.76 -12.44 -0.10
N ILE A 258 -7.81 -12.21 -0.87
CA ILE A 258 -8.82 -13.23 -1.20
C ILE A 258 -8.16 -14.38 -1.97
N THR A 259 -7.39 -14.07 -2.99
CA THR A 259 -6.66 -15.06 -3.79
C THR A 259 -5.70 -15.89 -2.94
N SER A 260 -4.93 -15.24 -2.05
CA SER A 260 -4.01 -15.93 -1.14
C SER A 260 -4.73 -16.92 -0.23
N THR A 261 -5.90 -16.55 0.29
CA THR A 261 -6.72 -17.41 1.14
C THR A 261 -7.19 -18.66 0.38
N PHE A 262 -7.71 -18.49 -0.84
CA PHE A 262 -8.13 -19.63 -1.67
C PHE A 262 -6.97 -20.56 -2.03
N ILE A 263 -5.83 -20.00 -2.43
CA ILE A 263 -4.63 -20.80 -2.76
C ILE A 263 -4.16 -21.56 -1.52
N LEU A 264 -4.15 -20.94 -0.35
CA LEU A 264 -3.78 -21.61 0.90
C LEU A 264 -4.70 -22.78 1.21
N LEU A 265 -6.02 -22.63 1.05
CA LEU A 265 -6.99 -23.72 1.24
C LEU A 265 -6.74 -24.89 0.26
N ILE A 266 -6.50 -24.59 -1.01
CA ILE A 266 -6.19 -25.60 -2.04
C ILE A 266 -4.91 -26.37 -1.67
N VAL A 267 -3.86 -25.66 -1.23
CA VAL A 267 -2.59 -26.28 -0.82
C VAL A 267 -2.77 -27.18 0.40
N VAL A 268 -3.53 -26.73 1.41
CA VAL A 268 -3.82 -27.55 2.59
C VAL A 268 -4.59 -28.82 2.21
N MET A 269 -5.61 -28.71 1.35
CA MET A 269 -6.37 -29.88 0.85
C MET A 269 -5.47 -30.84 0.05
N GLY A 270 -4.64 -30.32 -0.84
CA GLY A 270 -3.68 -31.11 -1.61
C GLY A 270 -2.65 -31.83 -0.73
N LEU A 271 -2.15 -31.15 0.30
CA LEU A 271 -1.22 -31.70 1.27
C LEU A 271 -1.86 -32.82 2.09
N ILE A 272 -3.09 -32.64 2.57
CA ILE A 272 -3.85 -33.69 3.27
C ILE A 272 -4.03 -34.92 2.37
N GLY A 273 -4.43 -34.72 1.11
CA GLY A 273 -4.57 -35.79 0.14
C GLY A 273 -3.27 -36.56 -0.09
N TYR A 274 -2.15 -35.84 -0.25
CA TYR A 274 -0.84 -36.46 -0.42
C TYR A 274 -0.38 -37.25 0.80
N VAL A 275 -0.53 -36.70 2.00
CA VAL A 275 -0.15 -37.39 3.26
C VAL A 275 -0.96 -38.69 3.43
N ASN A 276 -2.27 -38.65 3.15
CA ASN A 276 -3.12 -39.85 3.20
C ASN A 276 -2.65 -40.93 2.21
N ASP A 277 -2.43 -40.56 0.94
CA ASP A 277 -1.98 -41.49 -0.10
C ASP A 277 -0.60 -42.09 0.22
N GLU A 278 0.35 -41.27 0.67
CA GLU A 278 1.71 -41.74 1.01
C GLU A 278 1.67 -42.66 2.25
N THR A 279 0.79 -42.37 3.21
CA THR A 279 0.63 -43.21 4.39
C THR A 279 0.01 -44.56 4.04
N GLN A 280 -1.05 -44.60 3.21
CA GLN A 280 -1.63 -45.87 2.73
C GLN A 280 -0.60 -46.70 1.99
N ARG A 281 0.20 -46.06 1.14
CA ARG A 281 1.24 -46.76 0.36
C ARG A 281 2.34 -47.36 1.24
N ARG A 282 2.66 -46.72 2.36
CA ARG A 282 3.67 -47.17 3.32
C ARG A 282 3.07 -47.91 4.51
N SER A 283 1.77 -48.27 4.48
CA SER A 283 1.08 -48.88 5.61
C SER A 283 1.78 -50.12 6.11
N LYS A 284 2.24 -51.03 5.23
CA LYS A 284 3.00 -52.22 5.58
C LYS A 284 4.35 -51.90 6.26
N GLU A 285 5.10 -50.94 5.75
CA GLU A 285 6.35 -50.48 6.34
C GLU A 285 6.13 -49.85 7.72
N ILE A 286 5.10 -49.01 7.85
CA ILE A 286 4.70 -48.39 9.11
C ILE A 286 4.26 -49.43 10.13
N ALA A 287 3.46 -50.42 9.73
CA ALA A 287 2.99 -51.50 10.59
C ALA A 287 4.16 -52.36 11.11
N ILE A 288 5.10 -52.76 10.23
CA ILE A 288 6.29 -53.53 10.63
C ILE A 288 7.15 -52.74 11.64
N ARG A 289 7.34 -51.45 11.42
CA ARG A 289 8.09 -50.59 12.36
C ARG A 289 7.37 -50.43 13.69
N LYS A 290 6.03 -50.31 13.70
CA LYS A 290 5.25 -50.26 14.93
C LYS A 290 5.33 -51.59 15.73
N VAL A 291 5.25 -52.72 15.05
CA VAL A 291 5.40 -54.04 15.70
C VAL A 291 6.79 -54.22 16.31
N ASN A 292 7.81 -53.64 15.67
CA ASN A 292 9.20 -53.62 16.18
C ASN A 292 9.48 -52.48 17.22
N GLY A 293 8.41 -51.86 17.78
CA GLY A 293 8.53 -50.88 18.85
C GLY A 293 8.90 -49.48 18.41
N ALA A 294 8.76 -49.12 17.12
CA ALA A 294 9.03 -47.76 16.68
C ALA A 294 8.00 -46.75 17.23
N GLU A 295 8.46 -45.69 17.84
CA GLU A 295 7.65 -44.62 18.34
C GLU A 295 6.98 -43.80 17.18
N ALA A 296 5.86 -43.15 17.48
CA ALA A 296 5.16 -42.27 16.55
C ALA A 296 6.08 -41.19 15.97
N SER A 297 7.03 -40.70 16.77
CA SER A 297 8.07 -39.72 16.37
C SER A 297 8.90 -40.18 15.18
N THR A 298 9.23 -41.47 15.09
CA THR A 298 10.01 -42.03 13.97
C THR A 298 9.22 -42.04 12.66
N ILE A 299 7.91 -42.33 12.73
CA ILE A 299 7.01 -42.31 11.59
C ILE A 299 6.78 -40.88 11.11
N LEU A 300 6.58 -39.95 12.05
CA LEU A 300 6.45 -38.52 11.75
C LEU A 300 7.69 -37.95 11.03
N ARG A 301 8.89 -38.28 11.53
CA ARG A 301 10.16 -37.87 10.93
C ARG A 301 10.30 -38.39 9.50
N LEU A 302 9.90 -39.65 9.24
CA LEU A 302 9.97 -40.24 7.92
C LEU A 302 9.06 -39.52 6.91
N LEU A 303 7.80 -39.27 7.28
CA LEU A 303 6.82 -38.60 6.41
C LEU A 303 7.17 -37.12 6.20
N SER A 304 7.55 -36.42 7.27
CA SER A 304 7.92 -35.00 7.21
C SER A 304 9.16 -34.76 6.34
N ARG A 305 10.16 -35.63 6.43
CA ARG A 305 11.39 -35.52 5.64
C ARG A 305 11.12 -35.53 4.14
N ASP A 306 10.31 -36.45 3.65
CA ASP A 306 10.01 -36.58 2.23
C ASP A 306 9.25 -35.38 1.68
N ILE A 307 8.37 -34.78 2.48
CA ILE A 307 7.63 -33.57 2.10
C ILE A 307 8.54 -32.35 2.13
N LEU A 308 9.42 -32.23 3.13
CA LEU A 308 10.37 -31.11 3.24
C LEU A 308 11.38 -31.09 2.09
N TYR A 309 11.78 -32.25 1.55
CA TYR A 309 12.63 -32.29 0.35
C TYR A 309 11.97 -31.67 -0.89
N VAL A 310 10.63 -31.67 -0.96
CA VAL A 310 9.90 -30.98 -2.03
C VAL A 310 9.57 -29.54 -1.62
N ALA A 311 9.15 -29.32 -0.36
CA ALA A 311 8.68 -28.04 0.12
C ALA A 311 9.76 -26.97 0.13
N VAL A 312 10.95 -27.27 0.67
CA VAL A 312 12.01 -26.27 0.82
C VAL A 312 12.44 -25.67 -0.52
N PRO A 313 12.81 -26.45 -1.56
CA PRO A 313 13.21 -25.86 -2.84
C PRO A 313 12.06 -25.15 -3.55
N SER A 314 10.81 -25.64 -3.45
CA SER A 314 9.66 -24.98 -4.07
C SER A 314 9.30 -23.67 -3.38
N VAL A 315 9.34 -23.61 -2.04
CA VAL A 315 9.13 -22.37 -1.28
C VAL A 315 10.21 -21.34 -1.61
N LEU A 316 11.47 -21.74 -1.62
CA LEU A 316 12.57 -20.84 -1.98
C LEU A 316 12.40 -20.28 -3.39
N MET A 317 12.05 -21.14 -4.36
CA MET A 317 11.81 -20.70 -5.74
C MET A 317 10.63 -19.72 -5.83
N GLY A 318 9.52 -20.00 -5.15
CA GLY A 318 8.35 -19.11 -5.11
C GLY A 318 8.68 -17.74 -4.50
N ILE A 319 9.44 -17.71 -3.41
CA ILE A 319 9.91 -16.49 -2.76
C ILE A 319 10.84 -15.68 -3.68
N VAL A 320 11.79 -16.31 -4.35
CA VAL A 320 12.68 -15.62 -5.30
C VAL A 320 11.88 -14.99 -6.45
N VAL A 321 10.94 -15.73 -7.03
CA VAL A 321 10.06 -15.19 -8.08
C VAL A 321 9.22 -14.05 -7.56
N SER A 322 8.67 -14.15 -6.34
CA SER A 322 7.88 -13.06 -5.73
C SER A 322 8.70 -11.80 -5.47
N TYR A 323 9.98 -11.94 -5.10
CA TYR A 323 10.88 -10.80 -4.93
C TYR A 323 11.06 -10.01 -6.23
N PHE A 324 11.39 -10.69 -7.33
CA PHE A 324 11.59 -10.01 -8.63
C PHE A 324 10.28 -9.42 -9.19
N THR A 325 9.17 -10.16 -9.08
CA THR A 325 7.86 -9.67 -9.53
C THR A 325 7.39 -8.49 -8.67
N GLY A 326 7.59 -8.58 -7.34
CA GLY A 326 7.28 -7.50 -6.43
C GLY A 326 8.09 -6.23 -6.70
N LYS A 327 9.39 -6.39 -7.00
CA LYS A 327 10.25 -5.26 -7.40
C LYS A 327 9.75 -4.60 -8.68
N ALA A 328 9.47 -5.39 -9.73
CA ALA A 328 8.94 -4.87 -10.98
C ALA A 328 7.56 -4.19 -10.81
N TRP A 329 6.74 -4.66 -9.87
CA TRP A 329 5.48 -4.01 -9.53
C TRP A 329 5.71 -2.69 -8.78
N LEU A 330 6.68 -2.64 -7.86
CA LEU A 330 7.03 -1.42 -7.13
C LEU A 330 7.62 -0.33 -8.03
N ASP A 331 8.28 -0.67 -9.14
CA ASP A 331 8.84 0.28 -10.10
C ASP A 331 7.76 1.21 -10.73
N GLN A 332 6.46 0.89 -10.56
CA GLN A 332 5.34 1.74 -10.98
C GLN A 332 5.06 2.89 -10.01
N PHE A 333 5.62 2.87 -8.80
CA PHE A 333 5.42 3.88 -7.78
C PHE A 333 6.61 4.81 -7.70
N ALA A 334 6.35 6.07 -7.48
CA ALA A 334 7.44 7.05 -7.29
C ALA A 334 8.12 6.90 -5.93
N GLU A 335 7.35 6.49 -4.91
CA GLU A 335 7.86 6.14 -3.59
C GLU A 335 7.58 4.68 -3.29
N THR A 336 8.63 3.96 -2.98
CA THR A 336 8.59 2.52 -2.75
C THR A 336 9.16 2.18 -1.38
N ILE A 337 8.67 1.09 -0.83
CA ILE A 337 9.28 0.48 0.35
C ILE A 337 10.67 -0.09 0.03
N ASP A 338 11.54 -0.09 1.01
CA ASP A 338 12.79 -0.83 0.94
C ASP A 338 12.51 -2.34 1.02
N MET A 339 12.85 -3.06 -0.05
CA MET A 339 12.68 -4.51 -0.11
C MET A 339 13.78 -5.23 0.69
N ASN A 340 13.58 -5.33 2.01
CA ASN A 340 14.51 -6.05 2.87
C ASN A 340 14.32 -7.57 2.72
N ALA A 341 15.41 -8.29 2.42
CA ALA A 341 15.42 -9.75 2.28
C ALA A 341 14.91 -10.49 3.54
N LEU A 342 15.05 -9.90 4.73
CA LEU A 342 14.57 -10.49 5.99
C LEU A 342 13.05 -10.76 5.97
N TYR A 343 12.25 -9.90 5.35
CA TYR A 343 10.80 -10.11 5.25
C TYR A 343 10.45 -11.34 4.41
N PHE A 344 11.20 -11.57 3.33
CA PHE A 344 11.03 -12.73 2.47
C PHE A 344 11.50 -14.03 3.14
N VAL A 345 12.60 -13.98 3.87
CA VAL A 345 13.07 -15.10 4.71
C VAL A 345 12.03 -15.42 5.79
N GLY A 346 11.50 -14.42 6.47
CA GLY A 346 10.43 -14.58 7.45
C GLY A 346 9.20 -15.27 6.85
N THR A 347 8.75 -14.81 5.68
CA THR A 347 7.62 -15.41 4.97
C THR A 347 7.90 -16.87 4.59
N ALA A 348 9.11 -17.18 4.08
CA ALA A 348 9.50 -18.55 3.77
C ALA A 348 9.44 -19.44 5.01
N LEU A 349 9.96 -18.99 6.14
CA LEU A 349 9.93 -19.72 7.40
C LEU A 349 8.51 -19.98 7.91
N VAL A 350 7.62 -18.97 7.83
CA VAL A 350 6.20 -19.12 8.20
C VAL A 350 5.51 -20.16 7.32
N ILE A 351 5.73 -20.14 6.01
CA ILE A 351 5.14 -21.11 5.08
C ILE A 351 5.66 -22.52 5.37
N ILE A 352 6.97 -22.69 5.55
CA ILE A 352 7.58 -23.99 5.89
C ILE A 352 7.03 -24.50 7.23
N ALA A 353 6.94 -23.63 8.24
CA ALA A 353 6.37 -24.00 9.54
C ALA A 353 4.90 -24.45 9.40
N LEU A 354 4.10 -23.75 8.62
CA LEU A 354 2.70 -24.11 8.36
C LEU A 354 2.59 -25.49 7.68
N ILE A 355 3.43 -25.76 6.66
CA ILE A 355 3.51 -27.07 6.00
C ILE A 355 3.88 -28.15 7.01
N VAL A 356 4.90 -27.92 7.84
CA VAL A 356 5.33 -28.87 8.87
C VAL A 356 4.20 -29.16 9.87
N VAL A 357 3.55 -28.11 10.37
CA VAL A 357 2.41 -28.27 11.29
C VAL A 357 1.29 -29.10 10.68
N CYS A 358 0.89 -28.82 9.44
CA CYS A 358 -0.13 -29.58 8.75
C CYS A 358 0.24 -31.06 8.59
N VAL A 359 1.52 -31.33 8.23
CA VAL A 359 2.04 -32.70 8.08
C VAL A 359 2.06 -33.41 9.43
N VAL A 360 2.58 -32.79 10.47
CA VAL A 360 2.68 -33.35 11.83
C VAL A 360 1.29 -33.67 12.38
N VAL A 361 0.35 -32.74 12.33
CA VAL A 361 -1.02 -32.95 12.83
C VAL A 361 -1.67 -34.13 12.11
N ARG A 362 -1.53 -34.20 10.81
CA ARG A 362 -2.16 -35.27 10.03
C ARG A 362 -1.48 -36.61 10.21
N ALA A 363 -0.17 -36.66 10.16
CA ALA A 363 0.62 -37.89 10.35
C ALA A 363 0.50 -38.40 11.80
N TRP A 364 0.39 -37.52 12.81
CA TRP A 364 0.20 -37.91 14.21
C TRP A 364 -1.13 -38.60 14.42
N ARG A 365 -2.20 -38.09 13.80
CA ARG A 365 -3.51 -38.75 13.84
C ARG A 365 -3.48 -40.19 13.28
N ILE A 366 -2.82 -40.35 12.12
CA ILE A 366 -2.63 -41.65 11.47
C ILE A 366 -1.70 -42.57 12.28
N ALA A 367 -0.63 -42.01 12.86
CA ALA A 367 0.28 -42.77 13.69
C ALA A 367 -0.34 -43.33 14.96
N ASN A 368 -1.42 -42.71 15.46
CA ASN A 368 -2.17 -43.18 16.64
C ASN A 368 -3.38 -44.06 16.30
N GLU A 369 -3.72 -44.28 15.04
CA GLU A 369 -4.74 -45.22 14.64
C GLU A 369 -4.32 -46.66 14.94
N ASN A 370 -5.28 -47.50 15.34
CA ASN A 370 -5.04 -48.89 15.77
C ASN A 370 -4.54 -49.76 14.60
N PRO A 371 -3.33 -50.37 14.68
CA PRO A 371 -2.73 -51.14 13.58
C PRO A 371 -3.55 -52.33 13.10
N VAL A 372 -4.44 -52.85 13.94
CA VAL A 372 -5.32 -53.99 13.59
C VAL A 372 -6.31 -53.66 12.47
N ASN A 373 -6.75 -52.39 12.40
CA ASN A 373 -7.69 -51.95 11.34
C ASN A 373 -7.00 -51.81 9.98
N SER A 374 -5.70 -51.59 9.96
CA SER A 374 -4.91 -51.47 8.73
C SER A 374 -4.57 -52.81 8.09
N ILE A 375 -4.63 -53.91 8.85
CA ILE A 375 -4.32 -55.28 8.38
C ILE A 375 -5.57 -56.02 7.93
N LYS A 376 -6.76 -55.64 8.44
CA LYS A 376 -8.06 -56.28 8.12
C LYS A 376 -8.75 -55.74 6.85
N SER A 377 -8.23 -54.75 6.19
CA SER A 377 -8.84 -54.12 4.99
C SER A 377 -8.34 -54.69 3.64
N GLU A 378 -7.97 -55.97 3.62
CA GLU A 378 -7.82 -56.81 2.40
C GLU A 378 -8.92 -57.79 2.22
#